data_8478e1bb324fae73da67aee8b69aa18b
#
_entry.id   8478e1bb324fae73da67aee8b69aa18b
#
_cell.length_a   1.000
_cell.length_b   1.000
_cell.length_c   1.000
_cell.angle_alpha   90.00
_cell.angle_beta   90.00
_cell.angle_gamma   90.00
#
_symmetry.space_group_name_H-M   'P 1'
#
loop_
_entity.id
_entity.type
_entity.pdbx_description
1 polymer ?
#
loop_
_entity_poly.entity_id
_entity_poly.type
_entity_poly.pdbx_seq_one_letter_code
_entity_poly.pdbx_strand_id
1 'polypeptide(L)'
;MRIGGLVSMANANDPYRLSSPHIFLVRMIVFLVLVGFLALILYRQILTAFAANPGLNGLILGVLVIGIVLALRQVMRLMPEIRWVNAQRSGNLQGIRPPVLLAPVALILGEGLARRSISTMTLRAVLDSIGTRLDESREIARYLTGLLVFLGLLGTFWGLLETVGSIGNVIKAMQTGADAAVMFDDLKNGLAAPIAGMAISFTSSLFGLAGSLILGFLDLQAGQAQNRFFTELEDRLSLNAVDAPISIEDGDPARATAAIANLAEGVHGLVQHMRQEQQQIRDWVENQAQTQRELKAALDRLSTEMERR
;
A
#
# COMPACT_ATOMS: atom_id res chain seq x y z
N MET A 1 -17.92 30.88 38.05
CA MET A 1 -18.13 29.63 37.31
C MET A 1 -18.20 29.92 35.79
N ARG A 2 -17.08 30.26 35.12
CA ARG A 2 -16.95 30.52 33.65
C ARG A 2 -15.50 30.73 33.21
N ILE A 3 -14.59 29.83 33.58
CA ILE A 3 -13.17 29.87 33.14
C ILE A 3 -12.80 28.58 32.36
N GLY A 4 -13.65 27.52 32.41
CA GLY A 4 -13.35 26.25 31.74
C GLY A 4 -13.58 26.21 30.22
N GLY A 5 -14.32 27.17 29.66
CA GLY A 5 -14.66 27.18 28.22
C GLY A 5 -13.61 27.84 27.31
N LEU A 6 -12.81 28.75 27.83
CA LEU A 6 -11.80 29.49 27.05
C LEU A 6 -10.48 28.73 26.92
N VAL A 7 -10.16 27.85 27.86
CA VAL A 7 -8.96 26.99 27.80
C VAL A 7 -9.11 25.87 26.75
N SER A 8 -10.35 25.43 26.46
CA SER A 8 -10.61 24.41 25.45
C SER A 8 -10.47 24.90 24.01
N MET A 9 -10.72 26.19 23.75
CA MET A 9 -10.61 26.76 22.39
C MET A 9 -9.19 27.24 22.05
N ALA A 10 -8.40 27.64 23.05
CA ALA A 10 -6.99 28.03 22.85
C ALA A 10 -6.09 26.83 22.49
N ASN A 11 -6.50 25.60 22.82
CA ASN A 11 -5.72 24.39 22.54
C ASN A 11 -5.94 23.83 21.12
N ALA A 12 -6.88 24.37 20.34
CA ALA A 12 -7.18 23.90 18.98
C ALA A 12 -6.28 24.52 17.90
N ASN A 13 -5.59 25.62 18.21
CA ASN A 13 -4.75 26.39 17.28
C ASN A 13 -3.26 26.39 17.63
N ASP A 14 -2.77 25.39 18.36
CA ASP A 14 -1.33 25.24 18.59
C ASP A 14 -0.67 24.67 17.32
N PRO A 15 0.12 25.47 16.55
CA PRO A 15 0.71 25.07 15.27
C PRO A 15 1.69 23.90 15.40
N TYR A 16 2.08 23.55 16.62
CA TYR A 16 3.02 22.48 16.92
C TYR A 16 2.37 21.16 17.37
N ARG A 17 1.03 21.09 17.38
CA ARG A 17 0.31 19.88 17.76
C ARG A 17 0.01 19.03 16.52
N LEU A 18 0.44 17.77 16.53
CA LEU A 18 0.09 16.83 15.46
C LEU A 18 -1.43 16.71 15.37
N SER A 19 -1.95 16.86 14.16
CA SER A 19 -3.37 16.77 13.88
C SER A 19 -3.86 15.34 14.03
N SER A 20 -5.07 15.19 14.57
CA SER A 20 -5.67 13.87 14.73
C SER A 20 -6.14 13.30 13.39
N PRO A 21 -5.89 12.01 13.09
CA PRO A 21 -6.28 11.37 11.83
C PRO A 21 -7.80 11.08 11.75
N HIS A 22 -8.59 11.58 12.71
CA HIS A 22 -10.04 11.36 12.75
C HIS A 22 -10.77 11.75 11.46
N ILE A 23 -10.32 12.80 10.79
CA ILE A 23 -10.95 13.29 9.57
C ILE A 23 -10.88 12.24 8.44
N PHE A 24 -9.75 11.55 8.32
CA PHE A 24 -9.59 10.48 7.33
C PHE A 24 -10.44 9.25 7.71
N LEU A 25 -10.45 8.90 8.99
CA LEU A 25 -11.27 7.79 9.48
C LEU A 25 -12.77 8.07 9.28
N VAL A 26 -13.24 9.29 9.55
CA VAL A 26 -14.64 9.68 9.29
C VAL A 26 -14.95 9.58 7.79
N ARG A 27 -14.06 10.05 6.91
CA ARG A 27 -14.26 9.92 5.46
C ARG A 27 -14.34 8.45 5.02
N MET A 28 -13.49 7.59 5.56
CA MET A 28 -13.52 6.15 5.29
C MET A 28 -14.84 5.52 5.75
N ILE A 29 -15.29 5.85 6.96
CA ILE A 29 -16.57 5.34 7.51
C ILE A 29 -17.75 5.84 6.69
N VAL A 30 -17.82 7.14 6.38
CA VAL A 30 -18.89 7.73 5.56
C VAL A 30 -18.95 7.05 4.19
N PHE A 31 -17.80 6.83 3.57
CA PHE A 31 -17.73 6.12 2.29
C PHE A 31 -18.21 4.67 2.41
N LEU A 32 -17.79 3.93 3.44
CA LEU A 32 -18.26 2.57 3.68
C LEU A 32 -19.76 2.49 3.97
N VAL A 33 -20.31 3.46 4.68
CA VAL A 33 -21.76 3.57 4.92
C VAL A 33 -22.49 3.80 3.60
N LEU A 34 -21.96 4.67 2.73
CA LEU A 34 -22.55 4.93 1.42
C LEU A 34 -22.51 3.68 0.52
N VAL A 35 -21.37 2.98 0.49
CA VAL A 35 -21.24 1.70 -0.22
C VAL A 35 -22.17 0.64 0.36
N GLY A 36 -22.27 0.55 1.68
CA GLY A 36 -23.19 -0.36 2.36
C GLY A 36 -24.66 -0.05 2.04
N PHE A 37 -25.01 1.23 1.99
CA PHE A 37 -26.35 1.67 1.58
C PHE A 37 -26.66 1.30 0.12
N LEU A 38 -25.70 1.51 -0.79
CA LEU A 38 -25.82 1.08 -2.18
C LEU A 38 -25.97 -0.44 -2.29
N ALA A 39 -25.16 -1.19 -1.54
CA ALA A 39 -25.26 -2.65 -1.49
C ALA A 39 -26.62 -3.12 -0.94
N LEU A 40 -27.20 -2.38 0.00
CA LEU A 40 -28.54 -2.68 0.54
C LEU A 40 -29.65 -2.42 -0.49
N ILE A 41 -29.56 -1.36 -1.30
CA ILE A 41 -30.49 -1.13 -2.41
C ILE A 41 -30.41 -2.27 -3.44
N LEU A 42 -29.18 -2.70 -3.76
CA LEU A 42 -28.88 -3.71 -4.77
C LEU A 42 -28.82 -5.14 -4.20
N TYR A 43 -29.29 -5.38 -2.96
CA TYR A 43 -29.08 -6.66 -2.28
C TYR A 43 -29.58 -7.86 -3.06
N ARG A 44 -30.73 -7.77 -3.74
CA ARG A 44 -31.29 -8.85 -4.56
C ARG A 44 -30.39 -9.20 -5.73
N GLN A 45 -29.91 -8.19 -6.45
CA GLN A 45 -29.00 -8.36 -7.57
C GLN A 45 -27.65 -8.94 -7.12
N ILE A 46 -27.14 -8.46 -5.97
CA ILE A 46 -25.91 -8.95 -5.36
C ILE A 46 -26.06 -10.43 -4.94
N LEU A 47 -27.17 -10.81 -4.34
CA LEU A 47 -27.42 -12.21 -3.96
C LEU A 47 -27.52 -13.13 -5.18
N THR A 48 -28.22 -12.71 -6.23
CA THR A 48 -28.30 -13.48 -7.49
C THR A 48 -26.91 -13.60 -8.14
N ALA A 49 -26.15 -12.51 -8.18
CA ALA A 49 -24.80 -12.50 -8.71
C ALA A 49 -23.85 -13.37 -7.86
N PHE A 50 -23.98 -13.33 -6.54
CA PHE A 50 -23.20 -14.18 -5.64
C PHE A 50 -23.49 -15.68 -5.85
N ALA A 51 -24.77 -16.02 -6.04
CA ALA A 51 -25.20 -17.41 -6.26
C ALA A 51 -24.71 -18.00 -7.59
N ALA A 52 -24.29 -17.17 -8.56
CA ALA A 52 -23.74 -17.66 -9.84
C ALA A 52 -22.41 -18.44 -9.63
N ASN A 53 -21.55 -17.99 -8.72
CA ASN A 53 -20.34 -18.73 -8.29
C ASN A 53 -20.01 -18.40 -6.83
N PRO A 54 -20.62 -19.09 -5.85
CA PRO A 54 -20.44 -18.78 -4.45
C PRO A 54 -19.01 -18.94 -3.95
N GLY A 55 -18.24 -19.88 -4.51
CA GLY A 55 -16.85 -20.13 -4.12
C GLY A 55 -15.94 -18.95 -4.46
N LEU A 56 -15.92 -18.55 -5.72
CA LEU A 56 -15.06 -17.45 -6.18
C LEU A 56 -15.53 -16.09 -5.65
N ASN A 57 -16.83 -15.82 -5.72
CA ASN A 57 -17.40 -14.56 -5.24
C ASN A 57 -17.24 -14.43 -3.71
N GLY A 58 -17.32 -15.54 -2.97
CA GLY A 58 -17.03 -15.60 -1.55
C GLY A 58 -15.56 -15.29 -1.24
N LEU A 59 -14.63 -15.81 -2.04
CA LEU A 59 -13.20 -15.49 -1.93
C LEU A 59 -12.94 -13.98 -2.17
N ILE A 60 -13.53 -13.40 -3.23
CA ILE A 60 -13.41 -11.98 -3.55
C ILE A 60 -13.94 -11.12 -2.39
N LEU A 61 -15.12 -11.43 -1.87
CA LEU A 61 -15.68 -10.71 -0.72
C LEU A 61 -14.84 -10.91 0.55
N GLY A 62 -14.28 -12.09 0.78
CA GLY A 62 -13.37 -12.36 1.88
C GLY A 62 -12.12 -11.49 1.82
N VAL A 63 -11.47 -11.41 0.66
CA VAL A 63 -10.30 -10.55 0.43
C VAL A 63 -10.66 -9.08 0.62
N LEU A 64 -11.83 -8.65 0.14
CA LEU A 64 -12.32 -7.28 0.33
C LEU A 64 -12.49 -6.94 1.81
N VAL A 65 -13.13 -7.81 2.59
CA VAL A 65 -13.33 -7.60 4.04
C VAL A 65 -12.00 -7.52 4.77
N ILE A 66 -11.07 -8.40 4.47
CA ILE A 66 -9.70 -8.37 5.03
C ILE A 66 -9.02 -7.03 4.68
N GLY A 67 -9.11 -6.60 3.42
CA GLY A 67 -8.56 -5.32 2.96
C GLY A 67 -9.15 -4.12 3.68
N ILE A 68 -10.48 -4.08 3.87
CA ILE A 68 -11.17 -3.02 4.63
C ILE A 68 -10.67 -2.97 6.08
N VAL A 69 -10.59 -4.11 6.74
CA VAL A 69 -10.11 -4.20 8.14
C VAL A 69 -8.67 -3.71 8.25
N LEU A 70 -7.80 -4.10 7.31
CA LEU A 70 -6.40 -3.66 7.29
C LEU A 70 -6.29 -2.16 7.04
N ALA A 71 -7.03 -1.59 6.08
CA ALA A 71 -7.01 -0.16 5.79
C ALA A 71 -7.49 0.68 6.99
N LEU A 72 -8.56 0.28 7.66
CA LEU A 72 -9.04 0.93 8.89
C LEU A 72 -8.01 0.82 10.01
N ARG A 73 -7.41 -0.36 10.19
CA ARG A 73 -6.38 -0.60 11.21
C ARG A 73 -5.13 0.26 10.99
N GLN A 74 -4.74 0.52 9.73
CA GLN A 74 -3.60 1.40 9.41
C GLN A 74 -3.84 2.81 9.97
N VAL A 75 -5.02 3.40 9.75
CA VAL A 75 -5.34 4.73 10.27
C VAL A 75 -5.49 4.72 11.80
N MET A 76 -6.14 3.69 12.35
CA MET A 76 -6.29 3.56 13.80
C MET A 76 -4.95 3.41 14.53
N ARG A 77 -3.97 2.76 13.91
CA ARG A 77 -2.61 2.59 14.48
C ARG A 77 -1.87 3.92 14.64
N LEU A 78 -2.19 4.95 13.86
CA LEU A 78 -1.60 6.28 14.00
C LEU A 78 -2.10 7.03 15.24
N MET A 79 -3.30 6.72 15.73
CA MET A 79 -3.90 7.44 16.87
C MET A 79 -3.06 7.37 18.16
N PRO A 80 -2.60 6.19 18.62
CA PRO A 80 -1.77 6.11 19.82
C PRO A 80 -0.42 6.80 19.64
N GLU A 81 0.17 6.75 18.45
CA GLU A 81 1.43 7.41 18.13
C GLU A 81 1.30 8.95 18.26
N ILE A 82 0.27 9.51 17.64
CA ILE A 82 -0.02 10.95 17.72
C ILE A 82 -0.31 11.39 19.16
N ARG A 83 -1.07 10.58 19.92
CA ARG A 83 -1.34 10.88 21.33
C ARG A 83 -0.06 10.92 22.14
N TRP A 84 0.83 9.96 21.93
CA TRP A 84 2.11 9.89 22.62
C TRP A 84 2.97 11.12 22.31
N VAL A 85 3.12 11.48 21.03
CA VAL A 85 3.90 12.67 20.62
C VAL A 85 3.33 13.94 21.21
N ASN A 86 2.00 14.10 21.23
CA ASN A 86 1.35 15.27 21.80
C ASN A 86 1.46 15.32 23.35
N ALA A 87 1.43 14.17 24.02
CA ALA A 87 1.53 14.08 25.47
C ALA A 87 2.94 14.31 26.00
N GLN A 88 3.96 13.94 25.23
CA GLN A 88 5.35 14.17 25.60
C GLN A 88 5.65 15.66 25.81
N ARG A 89 5.02 16.54 25.05
CA ARG A 89 5.15 17.98 25.21
C ARG A 89 4.50 18.47 26.51
N SER A 90 3.37 17.89 26.88
CA SER A 90 2.65 18.32 28.10
C SER A 90 3.28 17.74 29.39
N GLY A 91 4.35 16.95 29.26
CA GLY A 91 5.02 16.30 30.41
C GLY A 91 4.19 15.23 31.11
N ASN A 92 2.99 14.92 30.60
CA ASN A 92 2.08 13.98 31.21
C ASN A 92 2.04 12.66 30.40
N LEU A 93 3.06 11.83 30.64
CA LEU A 93 3.18 10.50 30.01
C LEU A 93 2.46 9.40 30.82
N GLN A 94 1.88 9.74 31.99
CA GLN A 94 1.23 8.75 32.86
C GLN A 94 0.04 8.10 32.15
N GLY A 95 0.07 6.77 32.02
CA GLY A 95 -1.00 5.99 31.42
C GLY A 95 -1.01 5.93 29.87
N ILE A 96 -0.04 6.52 29.19
CA ILE A 96 0.05 6.45 27.72
C ILE A 96 0.94 5.27 27.33
N ARG A 97 0.43 4.42 26.45
CA ARG A 97 1.19 3.28 25.92
C ARG A 97 2.42 3.76 25.15
N PRO A 98 3.58 3.09 25.30
CA PRO A 98 4.76 3.41 24.53
C PRO A 98 4.47 3.26 23.02
N PRO A 99 5.02 4.14 22.18
CA PRO A 99 4.79 4.08 20.75
C PRO A 99 5.48 2.86 20.16
N VAL A 100 4.86 2.25 19.15
CA VAL A 100 5.42 1.10 18.45
C VAL A 100 6.11 1.55 17.15
N LEU A 101 5.45 2.43 16.40
CA LEU A 101 5.99 2.99 15.16
C LEU A 101 7.14 3.96 15.46
N LEU A 102 6.94 4.83 16.45
CA LEU A 102 7.90 5.83 16.90
C LEU A 102 8.87 5.31 17.98
N ALA A 103 8.99 3.99 18.16
CA ALA A 103 9.93 3.43 19.12
C ALA A 103 11.38 3.95 18.95
N PRO A 104 11.94 4.09 17.71
CA PRO A 104 13.26 4.69 17.53
C PRO A 104 13.32 6.16 17.98
N VAL A 105 12.24 6.91 17.74
CA VAL A 105 12.11 8.30 18.21
C VAL A 105 12.02 8.34 19.74
N ALA A 106 11.25 7.43 20.35
CA ALA A 106 11.08 7.37 21.78
C ALA A 106 12.39 7.12 22.52
N LEU A 107 13.30 6.31 21.98
CA LEU A 107 14.63 6.09 22.55
C LEU A 107 15.48 7.36 22.55
N ILE A 108 15.43 8.12 21.45
CA ILE A 108 16.19 9.37 21.32
C ILE A 108 15.56 10.49 22.15
N LEU A 109 14.23 10.55 22.19
CA LEU A 109 13.45 11.57 22.87
C LEU A 109 13.25 11.26 24.36
N GLY A 110 13.28 9.98 24.77
CA GLY A 110 13.03 9.54 26.15
C GLY A 110 14.11 9.96 27.16
N GLU A 111 15.34 10.19 26.70
CA GLU A 111 16.46 10.63 27.52
C GLU A 111 16.56 12.16 27.72
N GLY A 112 15.55 12.93 27.34
CA GLY A 112 15.46 14.35 27.65
C GLY A 112 15.55 15.28 26.47
N LEU A 113 14.46 15.42 25.73
CA LEU A 113 14.25 16.43 24.64
C LEU A 113 14.46 17.86 25.06
N ALA A 114 14.44 18.17 26.33
CA ALA A 114 14.63 19.53 26.84
C ALA A 114 16.11 19.98 26.82
N ARG A 115 17.07 19.10 26.52
CA ARG A 115 18.50 19.43 26.72
C ARG A 115 19.49 18.92 25.68
N ARG A 116 19.10 18.12 24.66
CA ARG A 116 20.06 17.69 23.62
C ARG A 116 19.54 18.06 22.23
N SER A 117 20.29 18.90 21.54
CA SER A 117 20.15 19.11 20.10
C SER A 117 20.41 17.78 19.36
N ILE A 118 19.45 17.32 18.60
CA ILE A 118 19.60 16.15 17.75
C ILE A 118 20.34 16.57 16.49
N SER A 119 21.38 15.83 16.08
CA SER A 119 22.04 16.06 14.79
C SER A 119 21.04 15.86 13.65
N THR A 120 21.07 16.75 12.66
CA THR A 120 20.26 16.66 11.44
C THR A 120 20.44 15.31 10.74
N MET A 121 21.62 14.71 10.80
CA MET A 121 21.88 13.39 10.21
C MET A 121 21.15 12.27 10.96
N THR A 122 21.15 12.30 12.28
CA THR A 122 20.41 11.33 13.11
C THR A 122 18.91 11.48 12.91
N LEU A 123 18.42 12.73 12.81
CA LEU A 123 17.02 13.00 12.54
C LEU A 123 16.57 12.40 11.21
N ARG A 124 17.34 12.63 10.14
CA ARG A 124 17.05 12.06 8.81
C ARG A 124 17.00 10.53 8.84
N ALA A 125 17.99 9.88 9.44
CA ALA A 125 18.02 8.41 9.56
C ALA A 125 16.80 7.84 10.29
N VAL A 126 16.32 8.54 11.31
CA VAL A 126 15.11 8.15 12.05
C VAL A 126 13.85 8.36 11.21
N LEU A 127 13.72 9.49 10.54
CA LEU A 127 12.59 9.78 9.65
C LEU A 127 12.53 8.78 8.50
N ASP A 128 13.66 8.45 7.88
CA ASP A 128 13.73 7.43 6.82
C ASP A 128 13.27 6.05 7.33
N SER A 129 13.69 5.67 8.54
CA SER A 129 13.23 4.41 9.15
C SER A 129 11.72 4.39 9.40
N ILE A 130 11.13 5.52 9.79
CA ILE A 130 9.67 5.64 9.98
C ILE A 130 8.96 5.60 8.64
N GLY A 131 9.46 6.34 7.64
CA GLY A 131 8.94 6.35 6.28
C GLY A 131 8.87 4.94 5.70
N THR A 132 9.96 4.18 5.78
CA THR A 132 10.03 2.78 5.32
C THR A 132 8.97 1.90 5.98
N ARG A 133 8.77 2.01 7.30
CA ARG A 133 7.74 1.23 8.02
C ARG A 133 6.31 1.62 7.64
N LEU A 134 6.06 2.89 7.30
CA LEU A 134 4.77 3.35 6.82
C LEU A 134 4.50 2.81 5.41
N ASP A 135 5.50 2.85 4.53
CA ASP A 135 5.38 2.36 3.15
C ASP A 135 5.17 0.84 3.11
N GLU A 136 5.89 0.06 3.92
CA GLU A 136 5.69 -1.38 4.05
C GLU A 136 4.23 -1.74 4.39
N SER A 137 3.60 -0.96 5.27
CA SER A 137 2.19 -1.19 5.62
C SER A 137 1.23 -0.91 4.46
N ARG A 138 1.58 -0.03 3.51
CA ARG A 138 0.78 0.31 2.32
C ARG A 138 0.91 -0.72 1.21
N GLU A 139 2.06 -1.38 1.09
CA GLU A 139 2.28 -2.39 0.06
C GLU A 139 1.25 -3.53 0.14
N ILE A 140 0.92 -3.97 1.35
CA ILE A 140 -0.09 -5.03 1.57
C ILE A 140 -1.47 -4.60 1.05
N ALA A 141 -1.91 -3.35 1.33
CA ALA A 141 -3.20 -2.85 0.87
C ALA A 141 -3.24 -2.74 -0.66
N ARG A 142 -2.16 -2.26 -1.27
CA ARG A 142 -2.02 -2.17 -2.73
C ARG A 142 -2.02 -3.55 -3.38
N TYR A 143 -1.32 -4.53 -2.78
CA TYR A 143 -1.34 -5.90 -3.24
C TYR A 143 -2.75 -6.50 -3.21
N LEU A 144 -3.52 -6.30 -2.13
CA LEU A 144 -4.89 -6.79 -2.03
C LEU A 144 -5.82 -6.14 -3.06
N THR A 145 -5.61 -4.86 -3.36
CA THR A 145 -6.35 -4.17 -4.43
C THR A 145 -6.09 -4.82 -5.80
N GLY A 146 -4.83 -5.10 -6.11
CA GLY A 146 -4.46 -5.84 -7.32
C GLY A 146 -4.99 -7.28 -7.34
N LEU A 147 -4.97 -7.96 -6.20
CA LEU A 147 -5.50 -9.31 -6.05
C LEU A 147 -7.02 -9.36 -6.32
N LEU A 148 -7.78 -8.36 -5.89
CA LEU A 148 -9.21 -8.26 -6.18
C LEU A 148 -9.48 -8.14 -7.69
N VAL A 149 -8.71 -7.33 -8.40
CA VAL A 149 -8.80 -7.23 -9.87
C VAL A 149 -8.45 -8.57 -10.51
N PHE A 150 -7.35 -9.20 -10.07
CA PHE A 150 -6.93 -10.51 -10.59
C PHE A 150 -7.99 -11.59 -10.38
N LEU A 151 -8.58 -11.67 -9.19
CA LEU A 151 -9.65 -12.64 -8.91
C LEU A 151 -10.90 -12.38 -9.76
N GLY A 152 -11.24 -11.11 -10.01
CA GLY A 152 -12.32 -10.74 -10.92
C GLY A 152 -12.03 -11.21 -12.36
N LEU A 153 -10.81 -11.00 -12.85
CA LEU A 153 -10.38 -11.48 -14.17
C LEU A 153 -10.33 -13.01 -14.24
N LEU A 154 -9.88 -13.67 -13.18
CA LEU A 154 -9.90 -15.14 -13.08
C LEU A 154 -11.32 -15.68 -13.20
N GLY A 155 -12.29 -14.97 -12.62
CA GLY A 155 -13.71 -15.32 -12.74
C GLY A 155 -14.23 -15.20 -14.16
N THR A 156 -13.80 -14.19 -14.92
CA THR A 156 -14.16 -14.11 -16.36
C THR A 156 -13.60 -15.27 -17.15
N PHE A 157 -12.35 -15.60 -16.90
CA PHE A 157 -11.71 -16.72 -17.56
C PHE A 157 -12.43 -18.06 -17.27
N TRP A 158 -12.77 -18.31 -16.01
CA TRP A 158 -13.47 -19.52 -15.59
C TRP A 158 -14.85 -19.63 -16.23
N GLY A 159 -15.65 -18.57 -16.19
CA GLY A 159 -16.98 -18.58 -16.79
C GLY A 159 -16.95 -18.66 -18.31
N LEU A 160 -15.92 -18.14 -18.99
CA LEU A 160 -15.74 -18.33 -20.44
C LEU A 160 -15.37 -19.77 -20.78
N LEU A 161 -14.54 -20.43 -19.98
CA LEU A 161 -14.22 -21.86 -20.16
C LEU A 161 -15.49 -22.74 -20.05
N GLU A 162 -16.33 -22.41 -19.04
CA GLU A 162 -17.62 -23.14 -18.87
C GLU A 162 -18.56 -22.88 -20.04
N THR A 163 -18.62 -21.65 -20.53
CA THR A 163 -19.40 -21.29 -21.73
C THR A 163 -18.96 -22.05 -22.95
N VAL A 164 -17.66 -22.08 -23.25
CA VAL A 164 -17.11 -22.78 -24.44
C VAL A 164 -17.33 -24.31 -24.31
N GLY A 165 -17.10 -24.83 -23.10
CA GLY A 165 -17.35 -26.27 -22.85
C GLY A 165 -18.82 -26.67 -23.05
N SER A 166 -19.75 -25.85 -22.57
CA SER A 166 -21.18 -26.12 -22.72
C SER A 166 -21.66 -26.00 -24.16
N ILE A 167 -21.17 -25.00 -24.93
CA ILE A 167 -21.44 -24.93 -26.38
C ILE A 167 -20.96 -26.17 -27.10
N GLY A 168 -19.74 -26.64 -26.79
CA GLY A 168 -19.22 -27.88 -27.36
C GLY A 168 -20.11 -29.11 -27.08
N ASN A 169 -20.70 -29.19 -25.89
CA ASN A 169 -21.65 -30.24 -25.52
C ASN A 169 -22.98 -30.15 -26.29
N VAL A 170 -23.49 -28.90 -26.47
CA VAL A 170 -24.71 -28.69 -27.28
C VAL A 170 -24.50 -29.15 -28.72
N ILE A 171 -23.38 -28.80 -29.34
CA ILE A 171 -23.06 -29.20 -30.71
C ILE A 171 -22.96 -30.72 -30.82
N LYS A 172 -22.36 -31.40 -29.84
CA LYS A 172 -22.25 -32.87 -29.83
C LYS A 172 -23.58 -33.58 -29.60
N ALA A 173 -24.49 -32.93 -28.84
CA ALA A 173 -25.81 -33.49 -28.55
C ALA A 173 -26.80 -33.36 -29.73
N MET A 174 -26.57 -32.45 -30.65
CA MET A 174 -27.40 -32.28 -31.83
C MET A 174 -27.33 -33.53 -32.73
N GLN A 175 -28.44 -34.27 -32.81
CA GLN A 175 -28.56 -35.46 -33.64
C GLN A 175 -28.76 -35.07 -35.09
N THR A 176 -27.93 -35.61 -35.97
CA THR A 176 -28.06 -35.46 -37.44
C THR A 176 -29.25 -36.28 -37.91
N GLY A 177 -30.32 -35.64 -38.39
CA GLY A 177 -31.49 -36.33 -38.95
C GLY A 177 -32.76 -36.22 -38.08
N ALA A 178 -32.75 -35.51 -36.98
CA ALA A 178 -33.95 -35.22 -36.20
C ALA A 178 -34.86 -34.20 -36.90
N ASP A 179 -36.16 -34.27 -36.57
CA ASP A 179 -37.16 -33.30 -37.06
C ASP A 179 -36.77 -31.87 -36.61
N ALA A 180 -36.98 -30.88 -37.47
CA ALA A 180 -36.55 -29.47 -37.22
C ALA A 180 -37.11 -28.92 -35.91
N ALA A 181 -38.30 -29.36 -35.47
CA ALA A 181 -38.91 -28.94 -34.20
C ALA A 181 -38.13 -29.49 -32.98
N VAL A 182 -37.71 -30.76 -33.04
CA VAL A 182 -36.89 -31.36 -31.97
C VAL A 182 -35.52 -30.73 -31.88
N MET A 183 -34.90 -30.47 -33.02
CA MET A 183 -33.61 -29.77 -33.11
C MET A 183 -33.64 -28.34 -32.53
N PHE A 184 -34.75 -27.63 -32.73
CA PHE A 184 -34.95 -26.30 -32.16
C PHE A 184 -35.11 -26.32 -30.64
N ASP A 185 -35.86 -27.29 -30.09
CA ASP A 185 -36.05 -27.46 -28.64
C ASP A 185 -34.74 -27.91 -27.98
N ASP A 186 -33.98 -28.78 -28.59
CA ASP A 186 -32.63 -29.18 -28.09
C ASP A 186 -31.66 -28.00 -28.07
N LEU A 187 -31.65 -27.16 -29.12
CA LEU A 187 -30.84 -25.97 -29.18
C LEU A 187 -31.25 -24.95 -28.10
N LYS A 188 -32.55 -24.70 -27.96
CA LYS A 188 -33.08 -23.79 -26.95
C LYS A 188 -32.70 -24.22 -25.52
N ASN A 189 -32.85 -25.50 -25.22
CA ASN A 189 -32.51 -26.05 -23.90
C ASN A 189 -30.99 -26.10 -23.69
N GLY A 190 -30.23 -26.39 -24.73
CA GLY A 190 -28.79 -26.46 -24.72
C GLY A 190 -28.10 -25.10 -24.51
N LEU A 191 -28.72 -23.97 -24.90
CA LEU A 191 -28.18 -22.64 -24.71
C LEU A 191 -28.28 -22.10 -23.27
N ALA A 192 -29.05 -22.74 -22.39
CA ALA A 192 -29.18 -22.31 -20.99
C ALA A 192 -27.83 -22.37 -20.24
N ALA A 193 -27.02 -23.41 -20.44
CA ALA A 193 -25.71 -23.54 -19.79
C ALA A 193 -24.67 -22.54 -20.27
N PRO A 194 -24.48 -22.26 -21.58
CA PRO A 194 -23.64 -21.18 -22.06
C PRO A 194 -24.00 -19.80 -21.48
N ILE A 195 -25.31 -19.50 -21.40
CA ILE A 195 -25.79 -18.22 -20.82
C ILE A 195 -25.44 -18.14 -19.33
N ALA A 196 -25.56 -19.25 -18.58
CA ALA A 196 -25.16 -19.30 -17.18
C ALA A 196 -23.63 -19.07 -17.00
N GLY A 197 -22.79 -19.66 -17.85
CA GLY A 197 -21.35 -19.43 -17.84
C GLY A 197 -20.95 -17.97 -18.10
N MET A 198 -21.65 -17.30 -19.03
CA MET A 198 -21.47 -15.85 -19.23
C MET A 198 -21.85 -15.03 -17.98
N ALA A 199 -22.95 -15.42 -17.31
CA ALA A 199 -23.36 -14.74 -16.08
C ALA A 199 -22.30 -14.85 -14.97
N ILE A 200 -21.64 -16.01 -14.84
CA ILE A 200 -20.52 -16.21 -13.91
C ILE A 200 -19.37 -15.26 -14.25
N SER A 201 -18.99 -15.14 -15.53
CA SER A 201 -17.93 -14.26 -16.00
C SER A 201 -18.20 -12.80 -15.59
N PHE A 202 -19.39 -12.28 -15.89
CA PHE A 202 -19.73 -10.89 -15.61
C PHE A 202 -19.83 -10.58 -14.11
N THR A 203 -20.45 -11.46 -13.34
CA THR A 203 -20.66 -11.23 -11.91
C THR A 203 -19.37 -11.23 -11.12
N SER A 204 -18.46 -12.17 -11.37
CA SER A 204 -17.17 -12.23 -10.70
C SER A 204 -16.28 -11.03 -11.02
N SER A 205 -16.28 -10.60 -12.29
CA SER A 205 -15.57 -9.38 -12.69
C SER A 205 -16.13 -8.12 -11.99
N LEU A 206 -17.45 -7.99 -11.92
CA LEU A 206 -18.11 -6.90 -11.24
C LEU A 206 -17.73 -6.85 -9.75
N PHE A 207 -17.73 -7.99 -9.04
CA PHE A 207 -17.31 -8.07 -7.65
C PHE A 207 -15.84 -7.70 -7.47
N GLY A 208 -14.95 -8.20 -8.34
CA GLY A 208 -13.51 -7.90 -8.30
C GLY A 208 -13.22 -6.41 -8.52
N LEU A 209 -13.83 -5.81 -9.55
CA LEU A 209 -13.64 -4.39 -9.88
C LEU A 209 -14.28 -3.47 -8.83
N ALA A 210 -15.51 -3.75 -8.39
CA ALA A 210 -16.15 -2.97 -7.34
C ALA A 210 -15.34 -3.07 -6.03
N GLY A 211 -14.90 -4.26 -5.65
CA GLY A 211 -14.06 -4.47 -4.48
C GLY A 211 -12.73 -3.72 -4.54
N SER A 212 -12.06 -3.75 -5.69
CA SER A 212 -10.79 -3.02 -5.90
C SER A 212 -10.97 -1.51 -5.81
N LEU A 213 -12.08 -0.97 -6.33
CA LEU A 213 -12.40 0.46 -6.23
C LEU A 213 -12.64 0.88 -4.77
N ILE A 214 -13.40 0.07 -4.03
CA ILE A 214 -13.66 0.32 -2.61
C ILE A 214 -12.35 0.32 -1.82
N LEU A 215 -11.54 -0.73 -1.99
CA LEU A 215 -10.28 -0.86 -1.27
C LEU A 215 -9.28 0.22 -1.69
N GLY A 216 -9.21 0.58 -2.98
CA GLY A 216 -8.36 1.64 -3.50
C GLY A 216 -8.69 3.01 -2.90
N PHE A 217 -9.98 3.33 -2.69
CA PHE A 217 -10.36 4.57 -1.99
C PHE A 217 -9.91 4.55 -0.54
N LEU A 218 -10.08 3.43 0.17
CA LEU A 218 -9.64 3.30 1.56
C LEU A 218 -8.11 3.40 1.68
N ASP A 219 -7.36 2.78 0.78
CA ASP A 219 -5.90 2.89 0.70
C ASP A 219 -5.45 4.33 0.46
N LEU A 220 -6.13 5.05 -0.44
CA LEU A 220 -5.87 6.47 -0.68
C LEU A 220 -6.06 7.31 0.60
N GLN A 221 -7.14 7.08 1.36
CA GLN A 221 -7.40 7.81 2.61
C GLN A 221 -6.37 7.45 3.70
N ALA A 222 -6.01 6.16 3.80
CA ALA A 222 -4.98 5.71 4.73
C ALA A 222 -3.61 6.30 4.38
N GLY A 223 -3.25 6.34 3.10
CA GLY A 223 -2.03 6.97 2.61
C GLY A 223 -1.96 8.47 2.90
N GLN A 224 -3.06 9.20 2.70
CA GLN A 224 -3.14 10.62 3.04
C GLN A 224 -2.97 10.86 4.55
N ALA A 225 -3.58 10.00 5.39
CA ALA A 225 -3.41 10.08 6.85
C ALA A 225 -1.94 9.85 7.27
N GLN A 226 -1.28 8.87 6.68
CA GLN A 226 0.12 8.55 6.94
C GLN A 226 1.06 9.66 6.46
N ASN A 227 0.88 10.16 5.24
CA ASN A 227 1.70 11.24 4.68
C ASN A 227 1.58 12.52 5.53
N ARG A 228 0.35 12.88 5.92
CA ARG A 228 0.13 14.04 6.78
C ARG A 228 0.81 13.87 8.14
N PHE A 229 0.67 12.69 8.75
CA PHE A 229 1.36 12.37 10.00
C PHE A 229 2.88 12.49 9.86
N PHE A 230 3.44 11.95 8.78
CA PHE A 230 4.88 11.99 8.52
C PHE A 230 5.39 13.43 8.36
N THR A 231 4.73 14.24 7.52
CA THR A 231 5.10 15.65 7.31
C THR A 231 5.01 16.47 8.59
N GLU A 232 3.91 16.35 9.36
CA GLU A 232 3.76 17.06 10.63
C GLU A 232 4.79 16.61 11.68
N LEU A 233 5.19 15.33 11.64
CA LEU A 233 6.25 14.79 12.50
C LEU A 233 7.62 15.33 12.11
N GLU A 234 7.94 15.36 10.81
CA GLU A 234 9.17 15.90 10.25
C GLU A 234 9.32 17.39 10.60
N ASP A 235 8.29 18.19 10.33
CA ASP A 235 8.26 19.62 10.67
C ASP A 235 8.53 19.84 12.16
N ARG A 236 7.93 19.03 13.01
CA ARG A 236 8.09 19.15 14.46
C ARG A 236 9.49 18.75 14.93
N LEU A 237 10.06 17.69 14.39
CA LEU A 237 11.38 17.21 14.78
C LEU A 237 12.49 18.11 14.24
N SER A 238 12.30 18.69 13.06
CA SER A 238 13.27 19.62 12.43
C SER A 238 13.47 20.89 13.25
N LEU A 239 12.44 21.35 13.96
CA LEU A 239 12.56 22.52 14.87
C LEU A 239 13.52 22.28 16.05
N ASN A 240 13.73 21.02 16.43
CA ASN A 240 14.65 20.61 17.49
C ASN A 240 15.99 20.09 16.95
N ALA A 241 16.12 20.02 15.63
CA ALA A 241 17.37 19.67 14.98
C ALA A 241 18.23 20.93 14.91
N VAL A 242 19.33 20.90 15.58
CA VAL A 242 20.39 21.91 15.40
C VAL A 242 21.39 21.27 14.46
N ASP A 243 21.65 21.92 13.32
CA ASP A 243 22.91 21.68 12.66
C ASP A 243 23.94 21.91 13.73
N ALA A 244 24.63 20.83 14.16
CA ALA A 244 25.67 20.98 15.15
C ALA A 244 26.58 22.09 14.61
N PRO A 245 26.53 23.29 15.15
CA PRO A 245 27.56 24.24 14.79
C PRO A 245 28.82 23.52 15.19
N ILE A 246 29.77 23.44 14.29
CA ILE A 246 31.16 23.25 14.69
C ILE A 246 31.36 24.43 15.67
N SER A 247 31.10 24.14 16.93
CA SER A 247 31.34 25.16 17.98
C SER A 247 32.85 25.31 18.10
N ILE A 248 33.34 26.23 17.28
CA ILE A 248 34.71 26.78 17.35
C ILE A 248 34.80 27.69 18.59
N GLU A 249 33.95 27.47 19.57
CA GLU A 249 33.81 28.39 20.73
C GLU A 249 34.66 28.03 21.95
N ASP A 250 35.50 26.99 21.86
CA ASP A 250 36.60 26.82 22.81
C ASP A 250 37.87 26.65 22.01
N GLY A 251 38.74 27.64 22.06
CA GLY A 251 40.02 27.74 21.35
C GLY A 251 41.04 26.62 21.70
N ASP A 252 40.61 25.40 21.78
CA ASP A 252 41.47 24.21 21.91
C ASP A 252 41.82 23.67 20.53
N PRO A 253 43.05 23.95 20.04
CA PRO A 253 43.53 23.55 18.72
C PRO A 253 43.50 22.02 18.53
N ALA A 254 43.52 21.23 19.61
CA ALA A 254 43.42 19.79 19.57
C ALA A 254 42.01 19.30 19.14
N ARG A 255 40.94 19.99 19.59
CA ARG A 255 39.56 19.66 19.21
C ARG A 255 39.25 20.06 17.78
N ALA A 256 39.78 21.19 17.31
CA ALA A 256 39.64 21.59 15.91
C ALA A 256 40.32 20.61 14.96
N THR A 257 41.50 20.11 15.33
CA THR A 257 42.23 19.11 14.56
C THR A 257 41.51 17.76 14.55
N ALA A 258 40.91 17.33 15.66
CA ALA A 258 40.06 16.12 15.74
C ALA A 258 38.81 16.24 14.89
N ALA A 259 38.14 17.41 14.88
CA ALA A 259 36.95 17.64 14.04
C ALA A 259 37.30 17.61 12.55
N ILE A 260 38.43 18.18 12.14
CA ILE A 260 38.93 18.11 10.75
C ILE A 260 39.31 16.68 10.38
N ALA A 261 39.90 15.92 11.27
CA ALA A 261 40.25 14.51 11.05
C ALA A 261 38.97 13.65 10.85
N ASN A 262 37.96 13.84 11.69
CA ASN A 262 36.66 13.15 11.55
C ASN A 262 35.94 13.54 10.26
N LEU A 263 36.00 14.79 9.84
CA LEU A 263 35.44 15.24 8.56
C LEU A 263 36.18 14.61 7.38
N ALA A 264 37.52 14.55 7.44
CA ALA A 264 38.36 13.92 6.43
C ALA A 264 38.05 12.41 6.31
N GLU A 265 37.85 11.74 7.44
CA GLU A 265 37.48 10.34 7.50
C GLU A 265 36.07 10.10 6.93
N GLY A 266 35.11 10.98 7.24
CA GLY A 266 33.77 10.97 6.67
C GLY A 266 33.77 11.15 5.14
N VAL A 267 34.54 12.12 4.63
CA VAL A 267 34.70 12.36 3.20
C VAL A 267 35.40 11.17 2.53
N HIS A 268 36.39 10.57 3.18
CA HIS A 268 37.07 9.39 2.66
C HIS A 268 36.12 8.18 2.57
N GLY A 269 35.27 7.96 3.57
CA GLY A 269 34.22 6.95 3.56
C GLY A 269 33.20 7.16 2.43
N LEU A 270 32.81 8.40 2.20
CA LEU A 270 31.85 8.78 1.15
C LEU A 270 32.45 8.55 -0.25
N VAL A 271 33.73 8.89 -0.45
CA VAL A 271 34.46 8.63 -1.69
C VAL A 271 34.62 7.12 -1.95
N GLN A 272 34.88 6.34 -0.90
CA GLN A 272 34.93 4.87 -1.03
C GLN A 272 33.58 4.29 -1.40
N HIS A 273 32.50 4.76 -0.78
CA HIS A 273 31.14 4.31 -1.08
C HIS A 273 30.74 4.63 -2.53
N MET A 274 31.02 5.86 -2.98
CA MET A 274 30.80 6.25 -4.39
C MET A 274 31.62 5.41 -5.38
N ARG A 275 32.86 5.05 -5.04
CA ARG A 275 33.66 4.16 -5.90
C ARG A 275 33.06 2.76 -5.97
N GLN A 276 32.54 2.27 -4.86
CA GLN A 276 31.92 0.95 -4.77
C GLN A 276 30.61 0.89 -5.57
N GLU A 277 29.78 1.94 -5.48
CA GLU A 277 28.58 2.09 -6.33
C GLU A 277 28.93 2.19 -7.81
N GLN A 278 29.96 2.96 -8.17
CA GLN A 278 30.41 3.03 -9.56
C GLN A 278 30.94 1.70 -10.09
N GLN A 279 31.58 0.87 -9.26
CA GLN A 279 31.99 -0.47 -9.65
C GLN A 279 30.77 -1.37 -9.88
N GLN A 280 29.80 -1.38 -8.97
CA GLN A 280 28.57 -2.14 -9.14
C GLN A 280 27.80 -1.76 -10.41
N ILE A 281 27.72 -0.48 -10.72
CA ILE A 281 27.08 0.00 -11.96
C ILE A 281 27.85 -0.49 -13.19
N ARG A 282 29.18 -0.47 -13.18
CA ARG A 282 30.01 -1.00 -14.30
C ARG A 282 29.81 -2.49 -14.49
N ASP A 283 29.86 -3.26 -13.40
CA ASP A 283 29.66 -4.71 -13.43
C ASP A 283 28.25 -5.06 -13.93
N TRP A 284 27.26 -4.27 -13.55
CA TRP A 284 25.88 -4.43 -14.02
C TRP A 284 25.76 -4.13 -15.53
N VAL A 285 26.37 -3.03 -16.01
CA VAL A 285 26.37 -2.67 -17.44
C VAL A 285 27.11 -3.72 -18.27
N GLU A 286 28.22 -4.25 -17.78
CA GLU A 286 28.98 -5.28 -18.47
C GLU A 286 28.22 -6.61 -18.55
N ASN A 287 27.57 -7.04 -17.47
CA ASN A 287 26.67 -8.20 -17.46
C ASN A 287 25.48 -8.00 -18.42
N GLN A 288 24.89 -6.80 -18.45
CA GLN A 288 23.80 -6.48 -19.38
C GLN A 288 24.25 -6.57 -20.84
N ALA A 289 25.41 -6.04 -21.14
CA ALA A 289 26.00 -6.10 -22.49
C ALA A 289 26.33 -7.55 -22.91
N GLN A 290 26.76 -8.37 -21.98
CA GLN A 290 27.05 -9.79 -22.22
C GLN A 290 25.76 -10.57 -22.49
N THR A 291 24.73 -10.36 -21.68
CA THR A 291 23.39 -10.98 -21.87
C THR A 291 22.79 -10.61 -23.22
N GLN A 292 22.93 -9.34 -23.65
CA GLN A 292 22.47 -8.91 -24.97
C GLN A 292 23.23 -9.58 -26.11
N ARG A 293 24.55 -9.78 -25.98
CA ARG A 293 25.36 -10.49 -27.00
C ARG A 293 24.95 -11.96 -27.11
N GLU A 294 24.72 -12.61 -25.99
CA GLU A 294 24.27 -14.01 -25.93
C GLU A 294 22.88 -14.17 -26.53
N LEU A 295 21.93 -13.24 -26.22
CA LEU A 295 20.60 -13.23 -26.81
C LEU A 295 20.65 -13.04 -28.34
N LYS A 296 21.49 -12.11 -28.81
CA LYS A 296 21.69 -11.87 -30.24
C LYS A 296 22.27 -13.10 -30.94
N ALA A 297 23.27 -13.74 -30.34
CA ALA A 297 23.87 -14.96 -30.88
C ALA A 297 22.86 -16.13 -30.90
N ALA A 298 21.96 -16.22 -29.92
CA ALA A 298 20.91 -17.22 -29.91
C ALA A 298 19.84 -16.96 -31.01
N LEU A 299 19.47 -15.70 -31.21
CA LEU A 299 18.54 -15.31 -32.29
C LEU A 299 19.15 -15.56 -33.68
N ASP A 300 20.42 -15.25 -33.89
CA ASP A 300 21.12 -15.52 -35.17
C ASP A 300 21.21 -17.02 -35.46
N ARG A 301 21.39 -17.86 -34.44
CA ARG A 301 21.35 -19.34 -34.59
C ARG A 301 19.96 -19.82 -34.97
N LEU A 302 18.92 -19.32 -34.32
CA LEU A 302 17.52 -19.68 -34.63
C LEU A 302 17.11 -19.24 -36.03
N SER A 303 17.52 -18.04 -36.48
CA SER A 303 17.23 -17.55 -37.83
C SER A 303 17.91 -18.43 -38.91
N THR A 304 19.16 -18.83 -38.67
CA THR A 304 19.91 -19.70 -39.57
C THR A 304 19.31 -21.12 -39.65
N GLU A 305 18.73 -21.60 -38.56
CA GLU A 305 18.08 -22.91 -38.49
C GLU A 305 16.71 -22.91 -39.16
N MET A 306 15.99 -21.77 -39.11
CA MET A 306 14.72 -21.56 -39.83
C MET A 306 14.92 -21.42 -41.35
N GLU A 307 16.03 -20.78 -41.80
CA GLU A 307 16.36 -20.70 -43.23
C GLU A 307 16.80 -22.02 -43.88
N ARG A 308 17.20 -23.01 -43.04
CA ARG A 308 17.60 -24.34 -43.48
C ARG A 308 16.45 -25.33 -43.60
N ARG A 309 15.26 -24.99 -43.13
CA ARG A 309 14.02 -25.81 -43.30
C ARG A 309 13.14 -25.25 -44.41
#